data_b036e0b60dc1a8ec7da555549544c668
#
_entry.id   b036e0b60dc1a8ec7da555549544c668
#
_cell.length_a   1.000
_cell.length_b   1.000
_cell.length_c   1.000
_cell.angle_alpha   90.00
_cell.angle_beta   90.00
_cell.angle_gamma   90.00
#
_symmetry.space_group_name_H-M   'P 1'
#
loop_
_entity.id
_entity.type
_entity.pdbx_description
1 polymer ?
#
loop_
_entity_poly.entity_id
_entity_poly.type
_entity_poly.pdbx_seq_one_letter_code
_entity_poly.pdbx_strand_id
1 'polypeptide(L)'
;MRLSVPNPGNSHNDDVVQKNGFIPEPVYGGQFSINGTSDVPFEGNVEVTYTTINGRYADGTAYQLQNPDYRLTNFQYGALHDQTNIAPHIALALIGLGHIEQIPQEQILAREDSNDSDHDGISGKANWVYSPESNTTELGRFTWKAAAASVKHQSGNAALNDMGLTNPLFPNENCTLHQQECREALK
;
A
#
# COMPACT_ATOMS: atom_id res chain seq x y z
N MET A 1 -5.86 3.68 -3.91
CA MET A 1 -4.58 4.38 -4.25
C MET A 1 -3.84 4.66 -2.96
N ARG A 2 -2.55 4.32 -2.86
CA ARG A 2 -1.76 4.58 -1.65
C ARG A 2 -1.14 5.97 -1.69
N LEU A 3 -1.12 6.61 -0.50
CA LEU A 3 -0.50 7.92 -0.30
C LEU A 3 0.59 7.80 0.78
N SER A 4 1.67 8.53 0.59
CA SER A 4 2.76 8.60 1.58
C SER A 4 3.52 9.91 1.45
N VAL A 5 4.22 10.28 2.51
CA VAL A 5 5.20 11.37 2.47
C VAL A 5 6.60 10.84 2.78
N PRO A 6 7.67 11.54 2.35
CA PRO A 6 9.03 11.16 2.71
C PRO A 6 9.24 11.12 4.21
N ASN A 7 10.07 10.18 4.69
CA ASN A 7 10.48 10.16 6.10
C ASN A 7 11.54 11.23 6.33
N PRO A 8 11.30 12.25 7.18
CA PRO A 8 12.28 13.27 7.52
C PRO A 8 13.42 12.76 8.43
N GLY A 9 13.39 11.45 8.82
CA GLY A 9 14.46 10.82 9.60
C GLY A 9 14.47 11.23 11.06
N ASN A 10 13.31 11.55 11.65
CA ASN A 10 13.19 11.83 13.08
C ASN A 10 12.62 10.62 13.84
N SER A 11 13.01 10.48 15.10
CA SER A 11 12.61 9.35 15.97
C SER A 11 11.10 9.21 16.20
N HIS A 12 10.34 10.30 16.07
CA HIS A 12 8.87 10.26 16.19
C HIS A 12 8.21 9.45 15.07
N ASN A 13 8.82 9.44 13.90
CA ASN A 13 8.32 8.70 12.73
C ASN A 13 8.77 7.25 12.70
N ASP A 14 9.77 6.86 13.50
CA ASP A 14 10.30 5.49 13.48
C ASP A 14 9.24 4.46 13.88
N ASP A 15 8.42 4.73 14.89
CA ASP A 15 7.33 3.85 15.29
C ASP A 15 6.25 3.71 14.20
N VAL A 16 5.96 4.82 13.49
CA VAL A 16 4.98 4.85 12.40
C VAL A 16 5.50 4.04 11.22
N VAL A 17 6.77 4.24 10.85
CA VAL A 17 7.42 3.48 9.77
C VAL A 17 7.54 2.01 10.14
N GLN A 18 7.88 1.67 11.38
CA GLN A 18 7.96 0.28 11.84
C GLN A 18 6.63 -0.45 11.70
N LYS A 19 5.51 0.20 12.01
CA LYS A 19 4.17 -0.39 11.95
C LYS A 19 3.58 -0.42 10.54
N ASN A 20 3.77 0.65 9.78
CA ASN A 20 3.10 0.85 8.49
C ASN A 20 4.02 0.56 7.28
N GLY A 21 5.35 0.54 7.48
CA GLY A 21 6.33 0.48 6.41
C GLY A 21 6.55 1.80 5.65
N PHE A 22 5.78 2.84 5.99
CA PHE A 22 5.84 4.18 5.37
C PHE A 22 5.20 5.22 6.28
N ILE A 23 5.38 6.51 5.96
CA ILE A 23 4.68 7.60 6.62
C ILE A 23 3.43 7.93 5.80
N PRO A 24 2.22 7.77 6.37
CA PRO A 24 0.98 8.17 5.72
C PRO A 24 0.93 9.67 5.42
N GLU A 25 0.16 10.04 4.42
CA GLU A 25 -0.15 11.45 4.13
C GLU A 25 -0.91 12.07 5.33
N PRO A 26 -0.54 13.27 5.80
CA PRO A 26 -1.09 13.82 7.05
C PRO A 26 -2.59 14.07 7.05
N VAL A 27 -3.17 14.46 5.92
CA VAL A 27 -4.60 14.83 5.79
C VAL A 27 -5.47 13.61 5.46
N TYR A 28 -5.01 12.74 4.54
CA TYR A 28 -5.78 11.65 3.95
C TYR A 28 -5.33 10.26 4.38
N GLY A 29 -4.26 10.16 5.17
CA GLY A 29 -3.76 8.87 5.62
C GLY A 29 -3.00 8.08 4.54
N GLY A 30 -2.97 6.76 4.68
CA GLY A 30 -2.19 5.87 3.82
C GLY A 30 -2.91 5.43 2.55
N GLN A 31 -4.19 5.69 2.43
CA GLN A 31 -5.01 5.30 1.27
C GLN A 31 -6.09 6.34 0.99
N PHE A 32 -6.18 6.76 -0.27
CA PHE A 32 -7.17 7.75 -0.71
C PHE A 32 -8.49 7.07 -1.05
N SER A 33 -9.58 7.54 -0.42
CA SER A 33 -10.93 6.98 -0.55
C SER A 33 -11.79 7.83 -1.47
N ILE A 34 -12.29 7.21 -2.54
CA ILE A 34 -13.14 7.88 -3.55
C ILE A 34 -14.65 7.68 -3.30
N ASN A 35 -14.99 6.90 -2.29
CA ASN A 35 -16.36 6.64 -1.87
C ASN A 35 -16.55 7.14 -0.44
N GLY A 36 -17.75 7.67 -0.18
CA GLY A 36 -18.19 8.09 1.13
C GLY A 36 -19.52 7.47 1.51
N THR A 37 -20.04 7.83 2.67
CA THR A 37 -21.38 7.51 3.14
C THR A 37 -22.22 8.79 3.20
N SER A 38 -23.48 8.68 3.64
CA SER A 38 -24.36 9.87 3.81
C SER A 38 -23.78 10.92 4.77
N ASP A 39 -23.04 10.46 5.78
CA ASP A 39 -22.58 11.30 6.90
C ASP A 39 -21.06 11.54 6.88
N VAL A 40 -20.33 10.79 6.05
CA VAL A 40 -18.88 10.93 5.89
C VAL A 40 -18.59 11.11 4.40
N PRO A 41 -18.18 12.32 3.97
CA PRO A 41 -17.88 12.56 2.56
C PRO A 41 -16.69 11.72 2.08
N PHE A 42 -16.64 11.48 0.76
CA PHE A 42 -15.45 10.91 0.13
C PHE A 42 -14.28 11.90 0.25
N GLU A 43 -13.05 11.41 0.09
CA GLU A 43 -11.87 12.25 0.25
C GLU A 43 -11.57 13.13 -0.96
N GLY A 44 -11.93 12.66 -2.14
CA GLY A 44 -11.77 13.38 -3.40
C GLY A 44 -11.94 12.46 -4.61
N ASN A 45 -11.60 12.96 -5.78
CA ASN A 45 -11.70 12.22 -7.03
C ASN A 45 -10.32 11.82 -7.56
N VAL A 46 -10.28 10.71 -8.32
CA VAL A 46 -9.12 10.26 -9.07
C VAL A 46 -9.44 10.38 -10.56
N GLU A 47 -8.67 11.20 -11.25
CA GLU A 47 -8.70 11.31 -12.71
C GLU A 47 -7.53 10.52 -13.28
N VAL A 48 -7.77 9.74 -14.34
CA VAL A 48 -6.73 8.96 -15.02
C VAL A 48 -6.75 9.34 -16.48
N THR A 49 -5.62 9.80 -16.99
CA THR A 49 -5.40 10.01 -18.41
C THR A 49 -4.34 9.04 -18.92
N TYR A 50 -4.37 8.72 -20.20
CA TYR A 50 -3.46 7.73 -20.78
C TYR A 50 -2.69 8.34 -21.96
N THR A 51 -1.38 8.09 -21.98
CA THR A 51 -0.53 8.37 -23.12
C THR A 51 -0.10 7.06 -23.75
N THR A 52 -0.31 6.90 -25.06
CA THR A 52 0.10 5.69 -25.77
C THR A 52 1.59 5.69 -26.06
N ILE A 53 2.28 4.63 -25.62
CA ILE A 53 3.68 4.35 -25.93
C ILE A 53 3.73 3.23 -26.98
N ASN A 54 4.31 3.53 -28.14
CA ASN A 54 4.50 2.54 -29.19
C ASN A 54 5.91 1.96 -29.11
N GLY A 55 6.04 0.64 -29.26
CA GLY A 55 7.34 -0.02 -29.28
C GLY A 55 7.35 -1.25 -30.18
N ARG A 56 8.49 -1.94 -30.21
CA ARG A 56 8.65 -3.21 -30.93
C ARG A 56 9.44 -4.19 -30.06
N TYR A 57 9.04 -5.44 -30.10
CA TYR A 57 9.83 -6.54 -29.56
C TYR A 57 11.08 -6.79 -30.42
N ALA A 58 12.01 -7.60 -29.91
CA ALA A 58 13.26 -7.92 -30.62
C ALA A 58 13.04 -8.62 -31.97
N ASP A 59 11.90 -9.32 -32.13
CA ASP A 59 11.48 -9.97 -33.38
C ASP A 59 10.80 -9.01 -34.40
N GLY A 60 10.68 -7.71 -34.00
CA GLY A 60 10.05 -6.69 -34.85
C GLY A 60 8.55 -6.55 -34.68
N THR A 61 7.88 -7.42 -33.91
CA THR A 61 6.45 -7.33 -33.62
C THR A 61 6.13 -6.03 -32.88
N ALA A 62 5.17 -5.26 -33.40
CA ALA A 62 4.76 -4.00 -32.78
C ALA A 62 3.89 -4.23 -31.54
N TYR A 63 4.07 -3.39 -30.52
CA TYR A 63 3.17 -3.31 -29.36
C TYR A 63 2.81 -1.87 -29.03
N GLN A 64 1.70 -1.71 -28.30
CA GLN A 64 1.27 -0.45 -27.74
C GLN A 64 1.02 -0.62 -26.23
N LEU A 65 1.57 0.28 -25.43
CA LEU A 65 1.32 0.36 -23.98
C LEU A 65 0.55 1.64 -23.69
N GLN A 66 -0.27 1.62 -22.65
CA GLN A 66 -0.92 2.80 -22.11
C GLN A 66 -0.17 3.23 -20.84
N ASN A 67 0.42 4.41 -20.86
CA ASN A 67 1.06 5.00 -19.69
C ASN A 67 0.02 5.85 -18.96
N PRO A 68 -0.43 5.45 -17.76
CA PRO A 68 -1.40 6.22 -17.00
C PRO A 68 -0.73 7.41 -16.31
N ASP A 69 -1.42 8.55 -16.34
CA ASP A 69 -1.16 9.69 -15.47
C ASP A 69 -2.33 9.90 -14.51
N TYR A 70 -2.04 9.96 -13.20
CA TYR A 70 -3.03 10.03 -12.14
C TYR A 70 -3.05 11.41 -11.51
N ARG A 71 -4.23 12.01 -11.44
CA ARG A 71 -4.47 13.28 -10.79
C ARG A 71 -5.55 13.16 -9.73
N LEU A 72 -5.24 13.64 -8.53
CA LEU A 72 -6.22 13.77 -7.45
C LEU A 72 -6.85 15.17 -7.50
N THR A 73 -8.17 15.22 -7.38
CA THR A 73 -8.95 16.45 -7.49
C THR A 73 -10.11 16.46 -6.50
N ASN A 74 -10.77 17.60 -6.34
CA ASN A 74 -11.98 17.75 -5.52
C ASN A 74 -11.81 17.31 -4.06
N PHE A 75 -10.70 17.72 -3.44
CA PHE A 75 -10.36 17.41 -2.06
C PHE A 75 -11.40 17.94 -1.05
N GLN A 76 -11.89 17.08 -0.15
CA GLN A 76 -12.91 17.44 0.84
C GLN A 76 -12.32 17.86 2.19
N TYR A 77 -11.10 17.45 2.53
CA TYR A 77 -10.47 17.69 3.83
C TYR A 77 -9.26 18.61 3.77
N GLY A 78 -9.03 19.28 2.65
CA GLY A 78 -7.94 20.22 2.46
C GLY A 78 -6.93 19.78 1.41
N ALA A 79 -5.85 20.54 1.25
CA ALA A 79 -4.81 20.25 0.29
C ALA A 79 -3.92 19.09 0.75
N LEU A 80 -3.40 18.31 -0.20
CA LEU A 80 -2.33 17.34 0.06
C LEU A 80 -1.05 18.04 0.52
N HIS A 81 -0.25 17.33 1.30
CA HIS A 81 1.10 17.76 1.60
C HIS A 81 1.94 17.86 0.30
N ASP A 82 2.77 18.90 0.17
CA ASP A 82 3.51 19.21 -1.06
C ASP A 82 4.41 18.05 -1.55
N GLN A 83 4.89 17.22 -0.64
CA GLN A 83 5.75 16.08 -0.94
C GLN A 83 5.00 14.75 -0.98
N THR A 84 3.68 14.77 -1.19
CA THR A 84 2.88 13.54 -1.24
C THR A 84 3.24 12.69 -2.45
N ASN A 85 3.62 11.45 -2.19
CA ASN A 85 3.79 10.42 -3.22
C ASN A 85 2.46 9.68 -3.44
N ILE A 86 2.08 9.57 -4.70
CA ILE A 86 0.88 8.86 -5.15
C ILE A 86 1.34 7.53 -5.75
N ALA A 87 0.87 6.41 -5.19
CA ALA A 87 1.23 5.07 -5.65
C ALA A 87 -0.03 4.28 -6.03
N PRO A 88 -0.42 4.28 -7.31
CA PRO A 88 -1.50 3.45 -7.80
C PRO A 88 -1.08 1.99 -7.81
N HIS A 89 -2.00 1.10 -7.41
CA HIS A 89 -1.77 -0.34 -7.43
C HIS A 89 -2.97 -1.05 -8.04
N ILE A 90 -2.70 -2.08 -8.82
CA ILE A 90 -3.70 -3.05 -9.26
C ILE A 90 -3.73 -4.16 -8.21
N ALA A 91 -4.91 -4.58 -7.78
CA ALA A 91 -5.06 -5.67 -6.82
C ALA A 91 -4.46 -6.97 -7.38
N LEU A 92 -3.72 -7.69 -6.55
CA LEU A 92 -3.20 -9.01 -6.89
C LEU A 92 -4.32 -10.05 -6.82
N ALA A 93 -4.16 -11.14 -7.59
CA ALA A 93 -5.05 -12.28 -7.50
C ALA A 93 -5.00 -12.91 -6.09
N LEU A 94 -6.16 -13.31 -5.57
CA LEU A 94 -6.26 -13.97 -4.25
C LEU A 94 -6.04 -15.48 -4.32
N ILE A 95 -6.13 -16.06 -5.52
CA ILE A 95 -5.99 -17.50 -5.75
C ILE A 95 -4.54 -17.92 -5.46
N GLY A 96 -4.39 -18.95 -4.64
CA GLY A 96 -3.07 -19.53 -4.33
C GLY A 96 -2.34 -18.92 -3.14
N LEU A 97 -2.86 -17.87 -2.48
CA LEU A 97 -2.20 -17.22 -1.33
C LEU A 97 -1.91 -18.20 -0.19
N GLY A 98 -2.81 -19.15 0.10
CA GLY A 98 -2.58 -20.18 1.10
C GLY A 98 -1.40 -21.10 0.78
N HIS A 99 -1.09 -21.36 -0.48
CA HIS A 99 0.12 -22.09 -0.86
C HIS A 99 1.39 -21.28 -0.64
N ILE A 100 1.35 -19.97 -0.90
CA ILE A 100 2.47 -19.07 -0.61
C ILE A 100 2.72 -19.00 0.90
N GLU A 101 1.67 -19.01 1.71
CA GLU A 101 1.77 -18.99 3.17
C GLU A 101 2.47 -20.24 3.73
N GLN A 102 2.31 -21.40 3.09
CA GLN A 102 2.93 -22.67 3.49
C GLN A 102 4.40 -22.79 3.11
N ILE A 103 4.96 -21.90 2.30
CA ILE A 103 6.38 -21.93 1.94
C ILE A 103 7.22 -21.70 3.20
N PRO A 104 8.13 -22.60 3.60
CA PRO A 104 9.02 -22.39 4.73
C PRO A 104 9.81 -21.08 4.60
N GLN A 105 9.94 -20.36 5.71
CA GLN A 105 10.65 -19.07 5.73
C GLN A 105 12.09 -19.20 5.22
N GLU A 106 12.77 -20.29 5.58
CA GLU A 106 14.14 -20.57 5.17
C GLU A 106 14.28 -20.67 3.65
N GLN A 107 13.26 -21.17 2.95
CA GLN A 107 13.27 -21.25 1.49
C GLN A 107 13.11 -19.86 0.82
N ILE A 108 12.41 -18.94 1.47
CA ILE A 108 12.30 -17.56 0.99
C ILE A 108 13.62 -16.83 1.22
N LEU A 109 14.16 -16.93 2.44
CA LEU A 109 15.43 -16.30 2.81
C LEU A 109 16.62 -16.84 2.01
N ALA A 110 16.62 -18.11 1.64
CA ALA A 110 17.66 -18.72 0.79
C ALA A 110 17.71 -18.12 -0.63
N ARG A 111 16.70 -17.35 -1.03
CA ARG A 111 16.65 -16.63 -2.31
C ARG A 111 17.01 -15.16 -2.16
N GLU A 112 17.39 -14.73 -0.97
CA GLU A 112 17.84 -13.35 -0.76
C GLU A 112 19.20 -13.16 -1.44
N ASP A 113 19.28 -12.15 -2.31
CA ASP A 113 20.49 -11.70 -3.00
C ASP A 113 20.58 -10.18 -3.00
N SER A 114 20.81 -9.62 -1.81
CA SER A 114 20.81 -8.16 -1.61
C SER A 114 21.92 -7.44 -2.37
N ASN A 115 22.97 -8.16 -2.79
CA ASN A 115 24.15 -7.61 -3.44
C ASN A 115 24.26 -7.96 -4.93
N ASP A 116 23.23 -8.61 -5.50
CA ASP A 116 23.26 -9.09 -6.90
C ASP A 116 24.54 -9.90 -7.17
N SER A 117 24.76 -10.94 -6.37
CA SER A 117 26.01 -11.71 -6.37
C SER A 117 26.16 -12.60 -7.60
N ASP A 118 25.06 -12.93 -8.26
CA ASP A 118 25.03 -13.67 -9.53
C ASP A 118 25.07 -12.76 -10.77
N HIS A 119 25.00 -11.41 -10.57
CA HIS A 119 25.07 -10.39 -11.61
C HIS A 119 23.96 -10.47 -12.66
N ASP A 120 22.77 -10.88 -12.27
CA ASP A 120 21.60 -10.93 -13.14
C ASP A 120 20.84 -9.60 -13.20
N GLY A 121 21.23 -8.62 -12.39
CA GLY A 121 20.60 -7.27 -12.30
C GLY A 121 19.42 -7.23 -11.36
N ILE A 122 19.16 -8.27 -10.57
CA ILE A 122 18.03 -8.37 -9.66
C ILE A 122 18.54 -8.56 -8.22
N SER A 123 18.37 -7.55 -7.36
CA SER A 123 18.69 -7.63 -5.94
C SER A 123 17.47 -8.03 -5.13
N GLY A 124 17.41 -9.24 -4.65
CA GLY A 124 16.36 -9.75 -3.77
C GLY A 124 16.62 -9.40 -2.31
N LYS A 125 15.66 -8.75 -1.62
CA LYS A 125 15.73 -8.45 -0.19
C LYS A 125 14.50 -8.93 0.55
N ALA A 126 14.71 -9.59 1.70
CA ALA A 126 13.63 -9.89 2.61
C ALA A 126 13.02 -8.60 3.20
N ASN A 127 11.70 -8.48 3.19
CA ASN A 127 10.99 -7.40 3.87
C ASN A 127 10.49 -7.88 5.22
N TRP A 128 10.98 -7.28 6.30
CA TRP A 128 10.56 -7.57 7.66
C TRP A 128 9.52 -6.54 8.09
N VAL A 129 8.31 -7.01 8.40
CA VAL A 129 7.14 -6.17 8.64
C VAL A 129 6.53 -6.45 10.01
N TYR A 130 5.96 -5.41 10.62
CA TYR A 130 5.16 -5.59 11.82
C TYR A 130 3.91 -6.44 11.51
N SER A 131 3.70 -7.48 12.30
CA SER A 131 2.52 -8.33 12.23
C SER A 131 1.57 -7.96 13.37
N PRO A 132 0.35 -7.47 13.10
CA PRO A 132 -0.64 -7.19 14.13
C PRO A 132 -1.18 -8.47 14.78
N GLU A 133 -0.96 -9.63 14.17
CA GLU A 133 -1.40 -10.93 14.70
C GLU A 133 -0.55 -11.39 15.86
N SER A 134 0.78 -11.30 15.73
CA SER A 134 1.76 -11.72 16.74
C SER A 134 2.29 -10.58 17.59
N ASN A 135 2.01 -9.32 17.17
CA ASN A 135 2.58 -8.10 17.76
C ASN A 135 4.12 -8.07 17.71
N THR A 136 4.70 -8.68 16.67
CA THR A 136 6.16 -8.76 16.45
C THR A 136 6.49 -8.48 14.98
N THR A 137 7.78 -8.42 14.68
CA THR A 137 8.28 -8.31 13.31
C THR A 137 8.39 -9.71 12.69
N GLU A 138 7.79 -9.91 11.53
CA GLU A 138 7.76 -11.16 10.78
C GLU A 138 8.17 -10.94 9.33
N LEU A 139 8.48 -12.02 8.61
CA LEU A 139 8.80 -11.97 7.19
C LEU A 139 7.53 -11.64 6.39
N GLY A 140 7.56 -10.54 5.66
CA GLY A 140 6.52 -10.15 4.73
C GLY A 140 6.49 -11.05 3.50
N ARG A 141 5.29 -11.40 3.05
CA ARG A 141 5.06 -12.34 1.93
C ARG A 141 4.01 -11.85 0.94
N PHE A 142 3.06 -11.05 1.42
CA PHE A 142 1.88 -10.68 0.66
C PHE A 142 1.88 -9.19 0.34
N THR A 143 1.08 -8.79 -0.65
CA THR A 143 1.07 -7.50 -1.33
C THR A 143 2.23 -7.32 -2.30
N TRP A 144 2.17 -6.27 -3.13
CA TRP A 144 3.22 -5.91 -4.10
C TRP A 144 4.61 -5.67 -3.47
N LYS A 145 4.64 -5.26 -2.20
CA LYS A 145 5.88 -4.93 -1.48
C LYS A 145 6.17 -5.92 -0.35
N ALA A 146 5.55 -7.10 -0.36
CA ALA A 146 5.64 -8.05 0.73
C ALA A 146 5.39 -7.38 2.10
N ALA A 147 4.34 -6.55 2.20
CA ALA A 147 4.07 -5.72 3.36
C ALA A 147 3.10 -6.37 4.37
N ALA A 148 2.68 -7.61 4.16
CA ALA A 148 1.89 -8.39 5.10
C ALA A 148 2.50 -9.77 5.32
N ALA A 149 2.54 -10.23 6.57
CA ALA A 149 3.21 -11.48 6.95
C ALA A 149 2.34 -12.72 6.70
N SER A 150 1.01 -12.59 6.82
CA SER A 150 0.05 -13.68 6.66
C SER A 150 -1.13 -13.31 5.78
N VAL A 151 -1.87 -14.30 5.28
CA VAL A 151 -3.14 -14.09 4.57
C VAL A 151 -4.15 -13.40 5.48
N LYS A 152 -4.18 -13.75 6.76
CA LYS A 152 -5.06 -13.13 7.75
C LYS A 152 -4.72 -11.66 7.97
N HIS A 153 -3.41 -11.31 8.09
CA HIS A 153 -2.93 -9.93 8.16
C HIS A 153 -3.39 -9.15 6.91
N GLN A 154 -3.14 -9.68 5.71
CA GLN A 154 -3.54 -9.04 4.46
C GLN A 154 -5.06 -8.85 4.36
N SER A 155 -5.85 -9.86 4.72
CA SER A 155 -7.30 -9.79 4.65
C SER A 155 -7.88 -8.78 5.63
N GLY A 156 -7.36 -8.72 6.87
CA GLY A 156 -7.76 -7.73 7.87
C GLY A 156 -7.41 -6.30 7.44
N ASN A 157 -6.24 -6.12 6.85
CA ASN A 157 -5.80 -4.82 6.33
C ASN A 157 -6.67 -4.36 5.15
N ALA A 158 -7.01 -5.27 4.23
CA ALA A 158 -7.89 -4.97 3.10
C ALA A 158 -9.33 -4.67 3.57
N ALA A 159 -9.85 -5.41 4.56
CA ALA A 159 -11.16 -5.11 5.14
C ALA A 159 -11.24 -3.68 5.66
N LEU A 160 -10.21 -3.23 6.40
CA LEU A 160 -10.16 -1.85 6.90
C LEU A 160 -9.99 -0.83 5.77
N ASN A 161 -8.95 -0.98 4.94
CA ASN A 161 -8.54 0.08 4.02
C ASN A 161 -9.34 0.12 2.71
N ASP A 162 -9.83 -1.03 2.22
CA ASP A 162 -10.54 -1.11 0.94
C ASP A 162 -12.06 -1.15 1.12
N MET A 163 -12.56 -1.60 2.29
CA MET A 163 -13.98 -1.78 2.57
C MET A 163 -14.51 -0.90 3.70
N GLY A 164 -13.62 -0.24 4.48
CA GLY A 164 -14.01 0.55 5.66
C GLY A 164 -14.56 -0.31 6.81
N LEU A 165 -14.08 -1.55 6.95
CA LEU A 165 -14.56 -2.48 7.97
C LEU A 165 -13.46 -2.76 9.00
N THR A 166 -13.68 -2.31 10.22
CA THR A 166 -12.83 -2.69 11.36
C THR A 166 -12.92 -4.18 11.65
N ASN A 167 -11.89 -4.74 12.25
CA ASN A 167 -11.81 -6.15 12.60
C ASN A 167 -10.86 -6.36 13.79
N PRO A 168 -10.77 -7.57 14.37
CA PRO A 168 -9.95 -7.81 15.56
C PRO A 168 -8.45 -7.49 15.41
N LEU A 169 -7.89 -7.55 14.18
CA LEU A 169 -6.50 -7.15 13.94
C LEU A 169 -6.36 -5.64 13.75
N PHE A 170 -7.38 -4.99 13.24
CA PHE A 170 -7.44 -3.56 12.97
C PHE A 170 -8.73 -2.99 13.57
N PRO A 171 -8.76 -2.81 14.91
CA PRO A 171 -10.00 -2.46 15.63
C PRO A 171 -10.38 -0.98 15.51
N ASN A 172 -9.47 -0.14 15.04
CA ASN A 172 -9.68 1.30 14.94
C ASN A 172 -9.87 1.70 13.48
N GLU A 173 -10.79 2.64 13.24
CA GLU A 173 -10.90 3.31 11.96
C GLU A 173 -9.62 4.11 11.66
N ASN A 174 -9.31 4.24 10.37
CA ASN A 174 -8.12 4.96 9.92
C ASN A 174 -8.38 6.45 9.60
N CYS A 175 -9.40 7.05 10.24
CA CYS A 175 -9.67 8.49 10.12
C CYS A 175 -8.51 9.32 10.65
N THR A 176 -8.04 10.26 9.86
CA THR A 176 -7.01 11.22 10.30
C THR A 176 -7.59 12.31 11.22
N LEU A 177 -6.73 13.13 11.79
CA LEU A 177 -7.16 14.26 12.60
C LEU A 177 -7.92 15.34 11.82
N HIS A 178 -7.75 15.39 10.51
CA HIS A 178 -8.40 16.35 9.61
C HIS A 178 -9.79 15.89 9.17
N GLN A 179 -10.12 14.60 9.32
CA GLN A 179 -11.38 13.99 8.89
C GLN A 179 -12.39 13.99 10.05
N GLN A 180 -12.89 15.17 10.40
CA GLN A 180 -13.74 15.37 11.57
C GLN A 180 -15.04 14.56 11.50
N GLU A 181 -15.73 14.56 10.35
CA GLU A 181 -16.98 13.84 10.14
C GLU A 181 -16.79 12.32 10.31
N CYS A 182 -15.68 11.79 9.80
CA CYS A 182 -15.31 10.39 10.00
C CYS A 182 -15.15 10.05 11.49
N ARG A 183 -14.46 10.91 12.24
CA ARG A 183 -14.23 10.71 13.69
C ARG A 183 -15.48 10.91 14.55
N GLU A 184 -16.42 11.73 14.10
CA GLU A 184 -17.69 11.97 14.78
C GLU A 184 -18.72 10.88 14.50
N ALA A 185 -18.69 10.27 13.32
CA ALA A 185 -19.56 9.16 12.96
C ALA A 185 -19.32 7.89 13.81
N LEU A 186 -18.17 7.80 14.50
CA LEU A 186 -17.77 6.67 15.35
C LEU A 186 -18.33 6.75 16.79
N LYS A 187 -19.12 7.74 17.10
CA LYS A 187 -19.76 7.90 18.42
C LYS A 187 -21.21 7.44 18.39
#